data_c02e6ebb6c6562f29e44fdf0aec86f53
#
_entry.id   c02e6ebb6c6562f29e44fdf0aec86f53
#
_cell.length_a   1.000
_cell.length_b   1.000
_cell.length_c   1.000
_cell.angle_alpha   90.00
_cell.angle_beta   90.00
_cell.angle_gamma   90.00
#
_symmetry.space_group_name_H-M   'P 1'
#
loop_
_entity.id
_entity.type
_entity.pdbx_description
1 polymer ?
#
loop_
_entity_poly.entity_id
_entity_poly.type
_entity_poly.pdbx_seq_one_letter_code
_entity_poly.pdbx_strand_id
1 'polypeptide(L)'
;MFTKTSLTAAALLMAGGAALAQTQPVIGLITKTETNPFFVKMKEGAAEAAKAKGAKLLSGAGKTDGDNAGQVTAMENMIAAGAKTILITPSDSKAIIPAIKKARDKGVMIIALDSPTDPADATDALFATDNYKAGVLIGQYTKAALAGKPAKIVTLDLFPGHPVGAQRHNGFLQGLGLQSFD
;
A
#
# COMPACT_ATOMS: atom_id res chain seq x y z
N MET A 1 -72.45 0.82 47.80
CA MET A 1 -71.11 0.35 48.15
C MET A 1 -70.40 0.02 46.86
N PHE A 2 -69.63 0.99 46.33
CA PHE A 2 -68.97 0.86 45.01
C PHE A 2 -67.49 0.67 45.22
N THR A 3 -66.98 -0.49 44.83
CA THR A 3 -65.58 -0.82 44.87
C THR A 3 -64.87 -0.27 43.61
N LYS A 4 -63.90 0.61 43.82
CA LYS A 4 -63.04 1.15 42.75
C LYS A 4 -61.95 0.15 42.44
N THR A 5 -61.99 -0.43 41.22
CA THR A 5 -60.89 -1.22 40.70
C THR A 5 -59.91 -0.29 40.00
N SER A 6 -58.70 -0.19 40.56
CA SER A 6 -57.58 0.56 39.95
C SER A 6 -56.90 -0.30 38.84
N LEU A 7 -57.01 0.15 37.60
CA LEU A 7 -56.20 -0.39 36.49
C LEU A 7 -54.79 0.23 36.55
N THR A 8 -53.82 -0.57 36.93
CA THR A 8 -52.40 -0.19 36.83
C THR A 8 -51.92 -0.53 35.40
N ALA A 9 -51.76 0.48 34.55
CA ALA A 9 -51.16 0.32 33.23
C ALA A 9 -49.64 0.20 33.37
N ALA A 10 -49.13 -1.00 33.17
CA ALA A 10 -47.68 -1.25 33.04
C ALA A 10 -47.21 -0.80 31.64
N ALA A 11 -46.61 0.38 31.57
CA ALA A 11 -45.89 0.81 30.34
C ALA A 11 -44.59 0.02 30.21
N LEU A 12 -44.55 -1.00 29.34
CA LEU A 12 -43.32 -1.61 28.91
C LEU A 12 -42.56 -0.62 28.03
N LEU A 13 -41.54 0.02 28.59
CA LEU A 13 -40.52 0.73 27.84
C LEU A 13 -39.71 -0.30 27.05
N MET A 14 -40.07 -0.51 25.79
CA MET A 14 -39.19 -1.14 24.80
C MET A 14 -38.05 -0.18 24.54
N ALA A 15 -36.98 -0.30 25.31
CA ALA A 15 -35.69 0.29 24.96
C ALA A 15 -35.14 -0.49 23.73
N GLY A 16 -35.62 -0.10 22.56
CA GLY A 16 -35.03 -0.54 21.28
C GLY A 16 -33.62 -0.02 21.21
N GLY A 17 -32.64 -0.82 21.67
CA GLY A 17 -31.25 -0.59 21.39
C GLY A 17 -31.06 -0.59 19.88
N ALA A 18 -30.97 0.59 19.25
CA ALA A 18 -30.48 0.73 17.92
C ALA A 18 -29.03 0.19 17.93
N ALA A 19 -28.87 -1.08 17.59
CA ALA A 19 -27.57 -1.62 17.25
C ALA A 19 -27.07 -0.75 16.09
N LEU A 20 -26.19 0.20 16.40
CA LEU A 20 -25.45 0.92 15.37
C LEU A 20 -24.76 -0.16 14.56
N ALA A 21 -25.30 -0.47 13.38
CA ALA A 21 -24.68 -1.36 12.44
C ALA A 21 -23.30 -0.77 12.18
N GLN A 22 -22.28 -1.35 12.81
CA GLN A 22 -20.91 -0.91 12.66
C GLN A 22 -20.57 -1.14 11.19
N THR A 23 -20.59 -0.05 10.41
CA THR A 23 -20.30 -0.12 8.99
C THR A 23 -18.90 -0.67 8.83
N GLN A 24 -18.81 -1.80 8.14
CA GLN A 24 -17.54 -2.48 7.88
C GLN A 24 -16.57 -1.51 7.22
N PRO A 25 -15.38 -1.25 7.81
CA PRO A 25 -14.45 -0.31 7.22
C PRO A 25 -13.99 -0.80 5.84
N VAL A 26 -13.97 0.11 4.88
CA VAL A 26 -13.55 -0.19 3.49
C VAL A 26 -12.08 0.21 3.35
N ILE A 27 -11.27 -0.74 2.90
CA ILE A 27 -9.84 -0.60 2.65
C ILE A 27 -9.59 -0.87 1.17
N GLY A 28 -8.79 -0.03 0.52
CA GLY A 28 -8.32 -0.21 -0.85
C GLY A 28 -6.91 -0.83 -0.88
N LEU A 29 -6.64 -1.68 -1.86
CA LEU A 29 -5.30 -2.11 -2.24
C LEU A 29 -5.10 -1.86 -3.74
N ILE A 30 -4.07 -1.10 -4.10
CA ILE A 30 -3.69 -0.82 -5.48
C ILE A 30 -2.28 -1.35 -5.71
N THR A 31 -2.15 -2.37 -6.54
CA THR A 31 -0.85 -2.94 -6.94
C THR A 31 -0.43 -2.44 -8.32
N LYS A 32 0.80 -2.73 -8.75
CA LYS A 32 1.24 -2.35 -10.11
C LYS A 32 0.54 -3.19 -11.16
N THR A 33 0.46 -4.52 -10.93
CA THR A 33 -0.25 -5.47 -11.82
C THR A 33 -0.99 -6.52 -11.00
N GLU A 34 -1.89 -7.25 -11.64
CA GLU A 34 -2.58 -8.38 -11.02
C GLU A 34 -1.90 -9.73 -11.31
N THR A 35 -0.91 -9.78 -12.18
CA THR A 35 -0.29 -11.03 -12.68
C THR A 35 1.07 -11.34 -12.07
N ASN A 36 1.78 -10.34 -11.55
CA ASN A 36 3.05 -10.57 -10.89
C ASN A 36 2.85 -11.33 -9.57
N PRO A 37 3.52 -12.50 -9.37
CA PRO A 37 3.35 -13.33 -8.16
C PRO A 37 3.55 -12.58 -6.85
N PHE A 38 4.42 -11.58 -6.81
CA PHE A 38 4.64 -10.74 -5.64
C PHE A 38 3.37 -9.97 -5.25
N PHE A 39 2.70 -9.34 -6.24
CA PHE A 39 1.47 -8.58 -6.00
C PHE A 39 0.27 -9.50 -5.76
N VAL A 40 0.25 -10.68 -6.36
CA VAL A 40 -0.75 -11.72 -6.05
C VAL A 40 -0.68 -12.09 -4.57
N LYS A 41 0.52 -12.37 -4.04
CA LYS A 41 0.70 -12.67 -2.61
C LYS A 41 0.38 -11.49 -1.70
N MET A 42 0.68 -10.28 -2.10
CA MET A 42 0.29 -9.07 -1.37
C MET A 42 -1.24 -8.96 -1.27
N LYS A 43 -1.97 -9.21 -2.36
CA LYS A 43 -3.43 -9.20 -2.40
C LYS A 43 -4.05 -10.31 -1.52
N GLU A 44 -3.50 -11.52 -1.57
CA GLU A 44 -3.91 -12.63 -0.70
C GLU A 44 -3.76 -12.27 0.78
N GLY A 45 -2.57 -11.81 1.19
CA GLY A 45 -2.33 -11.40 2.58
C GLY A 45 -3.22 -10.24 3.04
N ALA A 46 -3.46 -9.26 2.17
CA ALA A 46 -4.37 -8.16 2.46
C ALA A 46 -5.83 -8.65 2.63
N ALA A 47 -6.27 -9.61 1.81
CA ALA A 47 -7.61 -10.19 1.90
C ALA A 47 -7.80 -10.99 3.20
N GLU A 48 -6.81 -11.80 3.58
CA GLU A 48 -6.80 -12.54 4.85
C GLU A 48 -6.86 -11.59 6.06
N ALA A 49 -6.02 -10.54 6.06
CA ALA A 49 -5.99 -9.55 7.12
C ALA A 49 -7.31 -8.76 7.23
N ALA A 50 -7.88 -8.34 6.09
CA ALA A 50 -9.14 -7.64 6.04
C ALA A 50 -10.27 -8.51 6.61
N LYS A 51 -10.35 -9.79 6.19
CA LYS A 51 -11.31 -10.77 6.71
C LYS A 51 -11.17 -10.94 8.23
N ALA A 52 -9.95 -11.14 8.72
CA ALA A 52 -9.68 -11.33 10.14
C ALA A 52 -10.05 -10.11 10.99
N LYS A 53 -10.00 -8.90 10.41
CA LYS A 53 -10.33 -7.63 11.08
C LYS A 53 -11.74 -7.14 10.79
N GLY A 54 -12.58 -7.91 10.09
CA GLY A 54 -13.93 -7.49 9.74
C GLY A 54 -13.99 -6.29 8.80
N ALA A 55 -12.96 -6.09 7.95
CA ALA A 55 -12.91 -5.02 6.97
C ALA A 55 -13.28 -5.53 5.57
N LYS A 56 -13.80 -4.64 4.72
CA LYS A 56 -14.03 -4.90 3.30
C LYS A 56 -12.81 -4.47 2.51
N LEU A 57 -12.18 -5.40 1.79
CA LEU A 57 -11.09 -5.09 0.87
C LEU A 57 -11.64 -4.81 -0.54
N LEU A 58 -11.23 -3.69 -1.13
CA LEU A 58 -11.32 -3.41 -2.56
C LEU A 58 -9.92 -3.56 -3.15
N SER A 59 -9.80 -4.19 -4.32
CA SER A 59 -8.50 -4.32 -5.00
C SER A 59 -8.57 -3.78 -6.41
N GLY A 60 -7.48 -3.19 -6.87
CA GLY A 60 -7.27 -2.71 -8.22
C GLY A 60 -5.78 -2.68 -8.55
N ALA A 61 -5.46 -2.50 -9.82
CA ALA A 61 -4.09 -2.44 -10.30
C ALA A 61 -4.00 -1.65 -11.62
N GLY A 62 -2.79 -1.29 -11.99
CA GLY A 62 -2.46 -0.95 -13.38
C GLY A 62 -2.48 -2.19 -14.27
N LYS A 63 -2.48 -1.99 -15.57
CA LYS A 63 -2.37 -3.06 -16.57
C LYS A 63 -0.93 -3.57 -16.71
N THR A 64 0.02 -2.67 -16.50
CA THR A 64 1.47 -2.93 -16.54
C THR A 64 2.16 -2.21 -15.38
N ASP A 65 3.43 -2.53 -15.10
CA ASP A 65 4.19 -1.92 -14.01
C ASP A 65 4.29 -0.37 -14.10
N GLY A 66 4.23 0.20 -15.29
CA GLY A 66 4.26 1.66 -15.51
C GLY A 66 2.88 2.32 -15.66
N ASP A 67 1.77 1.60 -15.52
CA ASP A 67 0.43 2.15 -15.75
C ASP A 67 -0.07 2.98 -14.57
N ASN A 68 0.44 4.20 -14.46
CA ASN A 68 -0.03 5.17 -13.46
C ASN A 68 -1.49 5.57 -13.67
N ALA A 69 -1.97 5.68 -14.93
CA ALA A 69 -3.34 6.08 -15.23
C ALA A 69 -4.36 5.05 -14.70
N GLY A 70 -4.07 3.76 -14.87
CA GLY A 70 -4.87 2.68 -14.28
C GLY A 70 -4.93 2.77 -12.75
N GLN A 71 -3.81 3.08 -12.09
CA GLN A 71 -3.77 3.25 -10.64
C GLN A 71 -4.56 4.47 -10.17
N VAL A 72 -4.50 5.60 -10.88
CA VAL A 72 -5.32 6.79 -10.60
C VAL A 72 -6.81 6.44 -10.68
N THR A 73 -7.22 5.75 -11.75
CA THR A 73 -8.61 5.30 -11.91
C THR A 73 -9.05 4.38 -10.76
N ALA A 74 -8.20 3.42 -10.38
CA ALA A 74 -8.49 2.52 -9.26
C ALA A 74 -8.65 3.31 -7.95
N MET A 75 -7.79 4.28 -7.69
CA MET A 75 -7.86 5.14 -6.50
C MET A 75 -9.16 5.94 -6.46
N GLU A 76 -9.56 6.58 -7.57
CA GLU A 76 -10.81 7.33 -7.66
C GLU A 76 -12.04 6.46 -7.41
N ASN A 77 -12.06 5.26 -7.97
CA ASN A 77 -13.13 4.29 -7.74
C ASN A 77 -13.22 3.86 -6.27
N MET A 78 -12.08 3.64 -5.61
CA MET A 78 -12.04 3.26 -4.19
C MET A 78 -12.50 4.41 -3.29
N ILE A 79 -12.11 5.65 -3.60
CA ILE A 79 -12.60 6.84 -2.90
C ILE A 79 -14.13 6.95 -3.04
N ALA A 80 -14.65 6.78 -4.26
CA ALA A 80 -16.10 6.80 -4.51
C ALA A 80 -16.85 5.68 -3.78
N ALA A 81 -16.23 4.52 -3.63
CA ALA A 81 -16.75 3.40 -2.86
C ALA A 81 -16.62 3.55 -1.33
N GLY A 82 -16.10 4.67 -0.84
CA GLY A 82 -16.03 5.01 0.58
C GLY A 82 -14.81 4.44 1.31
N ALA A 83 -13.74 4.09 0.60
CA ALA A 83 -12.50 3.65 1.23
C ALA A 83 -11.98 4.72 2.22
N LYS A 84 -11.59 4.28 3.40
CA LYS A 84 -11.00 5.11 4.46
C LYS A 84 -9.48 5.03 4.49
N THR A 85 -8.93 3.97 3.94
CA THR A 85 -7.50 3.75 3.80
C THR A 85 -7.25 3.12 2.43
N ILE A 86 -6.22 3.56 1.73
CA ILE A 86 -5.76 2.95 0.49
C ILE A 86 -4.28 2.61 0.64
N LEU A 87 -3.97 1.33 0.47
CA LEU A 87 -2.62 0.79 0.35
C LEU A 87 -2.25 0.82 -1.12
N ILE A 88 -1.10 1.40 -1.49
CA ILE A 88 -0.70 1.51 -2.89
C ILE A 88 0.77 1.15 -3.09
N THR A 89 1.07 0.36 -4.12
CA THR A 89 2.42 0.22 -4.66
C THR A 89 2.54 1.13 -5.89
N PRO A 90 3.11 2.34 -5.78
CA PRO A 90 3.14 3.29 -6.89
C PRO A 90 3.87 2.74 -8.12
N SER A 91 3.26 2.86 -9.30
CA SER A 91 3.91 2.59 -10.59
C SER A 91 4.89 3.70 -10.96
N ASP A 92 4.53 4.94 -10.63
CA ASP A 92 5.36 6.13 -10.78
C ASP A 92 5.30 6.94 -9.49
N SER A 93 6.48 7.17 -8.88
CA SER A 93 6.59 7.83 -7.58
C SER A 93 6.15 9.29 -7.57
N LYS A 94 6.19 9.97 -8.72
CA LYS A 94 5.83 11.40 -8.88
C LYS A 94 4.45 11.58 -9.51
N ALA A 95 4.17 10.85 -10.59
CA ALA A 95 2.94 11.03 -11.34
C ALA A 95 1.67 10.64 -10.54
N ILE A 96 1.80 9.83 -9.49
CA ILE A 96 0.68 9.46 -8.61
C ILE A 96 0.31 10.54 -7.58
N ILE A 97 1.20 11.51 -7.31
CA ILE A 97 1.05 12.50 -6.23
C ILE A 97 -0.27 13.30 -6.30
N PRO A 98 -0.72 13.80 -7.47
CA PRO A 98 -1.99 14.53 -7.54
C PRO A 98 -3.20 13.70 -7.09
N ALA A 99 -3.21 12.41 -7.42
CA ALA A 99 -4.29 11.50 -7.00
C ALA A 99 -4.23 11.22 -5.49
N ILE A 100 -3.02 11.02 -4.94
CA ILE A 100 -2.81 10.86 -3.49
C ILE A 100 -3.31 12.10 -2.74
N LYS A 101 -2.91 13.31 -3.19
CA LYS A 101 -3.38 14.55 -2.58
C LYS A 101 -4.89 14.64 -2.57
N LYS A 102 -5.55 14.36 -3.71
CA LYS A 102 -7.02 14.33 -3.82
C LYS A 102 -7.66 13.35 -2.85
N ALA A 103 -7.05 12.19 -2.62
CA ALA A 103 -7.55 11.20 -1.66
C ALA A 103 -7.40 11.71 -0.21
N ARG A 104 -6.24 12.25 0.14
CA ARG A 104 -5.97 12.81 1.47
C ARG A 104 -6.84 14.01 1.80
N ASP A 105 -7.10 14.89 0.82
CA ASP A 105 -8.03 16.04 0.96
C ASP A 105 -9.48 15.57 1.27
N LYS A 106 -9.82 14.33 0.94
CA LYS A 106 -11.09 13.66 1.31
C LYS A 106 -11.02 12.85 2.60
N GLY A 107 -9.93 12.95 3.35
CA GLY A 107 -9.74 12.24 4.62
C GLY A 107 -9.42 10.75 4.46
N VAL A 108 -8.93 10.32 3.29
CA VAL A 108 -8.48 8.95 3.06
C VAL A 108 -7.00 8.84 3.43
N MET A 109 -6.67 7.90 4.33
CA MET A 109 -5.29 7.57 4.67
C MET A 109 -4.62 6.83 3.51
N ILE A 110 -3.41 7.24 3.14
CA ILE A 110 -2.65 6.61 2.05
C ILE A 110 -1.36 6.02 2.60
N ILE A 111 -1.19 4.72 2.40
CA ILE A 111 0.00 3.99 2.82
C ILE A 111 0.70 3.43 1.57
N ALA A 112 1.96 3.82 1.37
CA ALA A 112 2.78 3.27 0.32
C ALA A 112 3.30 1.88 0.72
N LEU A 113 3.30 0.96 -0.24
CA LEU A 113 3.85 -0.38 -0.11
C LEU A 113 4.96 -0.58 -1.15
N ASP A 114 6.04 -1.24 -0.74
CA ASP A 114 7.15 -1.66 -1.60
C ASP A 114 7.94 -0.50 -2.26
N SER A 115 7.26 0.43 -2.88
CA SER A 115 7.87 1.56 -3.59
C SER A 115 7.50 2.89 -2.93
N PRO A 116 8.47 3.78 -2.63
CA PRO A 116 8.19 5.10 -2.07
C PRO A 116 7.56 6.04 -3.09
N THR A 117 6.92 7.09 -2.60
CA THR A 117 6.56 8.29 -3.39
C THR A 117 7.71 9.30 -3.38
N ASP A 118 7.68 10.24 -4.29
CA ASP A 118 8.59 11.39 -4.34
C ASP A 118 7.78 12.68 -4.54
N PRO A 119 7.62 13.50 -3.48
CA PRO A 119 8.26 13.40 -2.17
C PRO A 119 7.71 12.26 -1.29
N ALA A 120 8.54 11.78 -0.35
CA ALA A 120 8.20 10.64 0.52
C ALA A 120 7.05 10.93 1.50
N ASP A 121 6.87 12.19 1.91
CA ASP A 121 5.83 12.66 2.82
C ASP A 121 4.44 12.83 2.15
N ALA A 122 4.35 12.54 0.84
CA ALA A 122 3.06 12.51 0.15
C ALA A 122 2.14 11.41 0.70
N THR A 123 2.69 10.34 1.29
CA THR A 123 1.93 9.26 1.94
C THR A 123 2.09 9.30 3.46
N ASP A 124 1.12 8.72 4.17
CA ASP A 124 1.08 8.73 5.64
C ASP A 124 2.08 7.73 6.24
N ALA A 125 2.43 6.67 5.50
CA ALA A 125 3.44 5.70 5.88
C ALA A 125 3.98 4.95 4.64
N LEU A 126 5.16 4.32 4.79
CA LEU A 126 5.76 3.42 3.82
C LEU A 126 6.13 2.10 4.51
N PHE A 127 5.71 0.99 3.91
CA PHE A 127 6.19 -0.34 4.27
C PHE A 127 6.91 -0.95 3.07
N ALA A 128 8.22 -1.06 3.15
CA ALA A 128 9.06 -1.53 2.06
C ALA A 128 10.31 -2.24 2.59
N THR A 129 10.95 -2.99 1.70
CA THR A 129 12.33 -3.45 1.90
C THR A 129 13.27 -2.25 1.89
N ASP A 130 14.30 -2.28 2.73
CA ASP A 130 15.45 -1.39 2.58
C ASP A 130 16.24 -1.81 1.33
N ASN A 131 15.84 -1.25 0.19
CA ASN A 131 16.37 -1.63 -1.11
C ASN A 131 17.83 -1.20 -1.30
N TYR A 132 18.22 -0.09 -0.68
CA TYR A 132 19.61 0.35 -0.70
C TYR A 132 20.50 -0.64 0.07
N LYS A 133 20.09 -1.03 1.28
CA LYS A 133 20.80 -2.02 2.07
C LYS A 133 20.86 -3.38 1.38
N ALA A 134 19.80 -3.79 0.72
CA ALA A 134 19.80 -5.02 -0.08
C ALA A 134 20.85 -4.96 -1.19
N GLY A 135 20.97 -3.83 -1.88
CA GLY A 135 22.04 -3.58 -2.85
C GLY A 135 23.42 -3.65 -2.21
N VAL A 136 23.63 -2.98 -1.08
CA VAL A 136 24.93 -3.01 -0.35
C VAL A 136 25.34 -4.43 0.00
N LEU A 137 24.42 -5.24 0.51
CA LEU A 137 24.71 -6.62 0.92
C LEU A 137 25.15 -7.49 -0.26
N ILE A 138 24.46 -7.41 -1.41
CA ILE A 138 24.86 -8.19 -2.58
C ILE A 138 26.17 -7.67 -3.19
N GLY A 139 26.42 -6.37 -3.14
CA GLY A 139 27.70 -5.78 -3.55
C GLY A 139 28.87 -6.27 -2.69
N GLN A 140 28.70 -6.30 -1.36
CA GLN A 140 29.70 -6.83 -0.42
C GLN A 140 29.96 -8.32 -0.67
N TYR A 141 28.90 -9.11 -0.87
CA TYR A 141 29.04 -10.53 -1.23
C TYR A 141 29.83 -10.70 -2.53
N THR A 142 29.48 -9.94 -3.58
CA THR A 142 30.17 -9.99 -4.87
C THR A 142 31.65 -9.64 -4.73
N LYS A 143 31.99 -8.59 -3.98
CA LYS A 143 33.37 -8.20 -3.70
C LYS A 143 34.14 -9.33 -3.01
N ALA A 144 33.55 -9.96 -2.01
CA ALA A 144 34.16 -11.09 -1.30
C ALA A 144 34.33 -12.31 -2.22
N ALA A 145 33.34 -12.64 -3.03
CA ALA A 145 33.38 -13.76 -3.95
C ALA A 145 34.44 -13.59 -5.06
N LEU A 146 34.65 -12.36 -5.51
CA LEU A 146 35.72 -12.05 -6.49
C LEU A 146 37.13 -12.15 -5.90
N ALA A 147 37.28 -12.02 -4.58
CA ALA A 147 38.56 -12.18 -3.87
C ALA A 147 39.72 -11.39 -4.51
N GLY A 148 39.44 -10.17 -4.97
CA GLY A 148 40.43 -9.28 -5.64
C GLY A 148 40.70 -9.62 -7.10
N LYS A 149 40.04 -10.61 -7.69
CA LYS A 149 40.21 -10.95 -9.13
C LYS A 149 39.54 -9.88 -10.01
N PRO A 150 40.16 -9.53 -11.15
CA PRO A 150 39.52 -8.65 -12.13
C PRO A 150 38.20 -9.26 -12.64
N ALA A 151 37.16 -8.45 -12.75
CA ALA A 151 35.87 -8.89 -13.26
C ALA A 151 35.22 -7.81 -14.13
N LYS A 152 34.43 -8.25 -15.10
CA LYS A 152 33.50 -7.42 -15.87
C LYS A 152 32.12 -7.69 -15.32
N ILE A 153 31.46 -6.67 -14.78
CA ILE A 153 30.15 -6.79 -14.15
C ILE A 153 29.15 -6.02 -14.99
N VAL A 154 28.00 -6.61 -15.21
CA VAL A 154 26.84 -5.98 -15.86
C VAL A 154 25.70 -5.99 -14.88
N THR A 155 25.03 -4.87 -14.71
CA THR A 155 23.78 -4.75 -13.95
C THR A 155 22.59 -4.72 -14.91
N LEU A 156 21.51 -5.42 -14.56
CA LEU A 156 20.23 -5.34 -15.23
C LEU A 156 19.29 -4.53 -14.33
N ASP A 157 19.20 -3.25 -14.65
CA ASP A 157 18.42 -2.32 -13.85
C ASP A 157 16.96 -2.29 -14.32
N LEU A 158 16.08 -1.80 -13.44
CA LEU A 158 14.71 -1.49 -13.80
C LEU A 158 14.67 -0.25 -14.72
N PHE A 159 13.49 0.06 -15.25
CA PHE A 159 13.34 1.21 -16.14
C PHE A 159 13.74 2.52 -15.43
N PRO A 160 14.20 3.54 -16.20
CA PRO A 160 14.59 4.84 -15.64
C PRO A 160 13.49 5.47 -14.81
N GLY A 161 13.85 6.05 -13.66
CA GLY A 161 12.89 6.66 -12.73
C GLY A 161 12.25 5.69 -11.73
N HIS A 162 12.57 4.39 -11.80
CA HIS A 162 12.09 3.42 -10.81
C HIS A 162 12.92 3.50 -9.53
N PRO A 163 12.35 3.99 -8.38
CA PRO A 163 13.12 4.30 -7.19
C PRO A 163 13.80 3.06 -6.57
N VAL A 164 13.15 1.91 -6.60
CA VAL A 164 13.71 0.64 -6.09
C VAL A 164 14.91 0.20 -6.91
N GLY A 165 14.86 0.37 -8.25
CA GLY A 165 15.99 0.06 -9.13
C GLY A 165 17.21 0.90 -8.79
N ALA A 166 17.05 2.22 -8.72
CA ALA A 166 18.13 3.14 -8.36
C ALA A 166 18.73 2.85 -6.97
N GLN A 167 17.89 2.58 -5.97
CA GLN A 167 18.37 2.23 -4.62
C GLN A 167 19.22 0.96 -4.64
N ARG A 168 18.76 -0.12 -5.30
CA ARG A 168 19.51 -1.38 -5.38
C ARG A 168 20.79 -1.23 -6.16
N HIS A 169 20.77 -0.51 -7.28
CA HIS A 169 21.94 -0.23 -8.10
C HIS A 169 23.01 0.54 -7.29
N ASN A 170 22.64 1.68 -6.72
CA ASN A 170 23.58 2.51 -5.96
C ASN A 170 24.10 1.79 -4.71
N GLY A 171 23.24 1.04 -4.02
CA GLY A 171 23.67 0.18 -2.92
C GLY A 171 24.67 -0.90 -3.36
N PHE A 172 24.45 -1.54 -4.53
CA PHE A 172 25.36 -2.53 -5.09
C PHE A 172 26.74 -1.94 -5.38
N LEU A 173 26.79 -0.77 -6.03
CA LEU A 173 28.05 -0.09 -6.28
C LEU A 173 28.79 0.25 -4.99
N GLN A 174 28.09 0.77 -4.00
CA GLN A 174 28.69 1.04 -2.67
C GLN A 174 29.24 -0.24 -2.03
N GLY A 175 28.49 -1.34 -2.07
CA GLY A 175 28.92 -2.62 -1.51
C GLY A 175 30.17 -3.19 -2.19
N LEU A 176 30.31 -2.97 -3.48
CA LEU A 176 31.55 -3.29 -4.24
C LEU A 176 32.71 -2.39 -3.87
N GLY A 177 32.47 -1.19 -3.35
CA GLY A 177 33.46 -0.15 -3.12
C GLY A 177 33.68 0.73 -4.34
N LEU A 178 32.70 0.81 -5.23
CA LEU A 178 32.67 1.71 -6.38
C LEU A 178 31.83 2.93 -6.08
N GLN A 179 32.11 4.06 -6.72
CA GLN A 179 31.26 5.24 -6.67
C GLN A 179 30.12 5.09 -7.69
N SER A 180 28.97 5.63 -7.36
CA SER A 180 27.88 5.83 -8.31
C SER A 180 28.30 6.91 -9.31
N PHE A 181 28.13 6.65 -10.58
CA PHE A 181 28.30 7.62 -11.66
C PHE A 181 26.89 8.05 -12.07
N ASP A 182 26.30 8.96 -11.31
CA ASP A 182 25.07 9.68 -11.67
C ASP A 182 25.41 10.95 -12.45
#